data_7a8f539e627bc852627dc36a36bb37c0
#
_entry.id   7a8f539e627bc852627dc36a36bb37c0
#
_cell.length_a   1.000
_cell.length_b   1.000
_cell.length_c   1.000
_cell.angle_alpha   90.00
_cell.angle_beta   90.00
_cell.angle_gamma   90.00
#
_symmetry.space_group_name_H-M   'P 1'
#
loop_
_entity.id
_entity.type
_entity.pdbx_description
1 polymer ?
#
loop_
_entity_poly.entity_id
_entity_poly.type
_entity_poly.pdbx_seq_one_letter_code
_entity_poly.pdbx_strand_id
1 'polypeptide(L)'
;MVLLKAEHITKKYSGRTIIKDINIELHKGELISLLGVSGSGKTTLFHVLSGLTTPEEGRVLLNGEDITSRPGQISYMLQKDLLFPHKKIIDNTALPLVLHGMSKKEARKKAQTYFEDFGLEGTEYQYPSQLSRGMRQRAALLRTYLSSNGVALLDEPFSALDTITKTAIHRWYLEVMQHIELSTIFITHDIDEAILLSDRIYILNGKPGEIRDEIIIKEKKPRAEDFYLTDEFLAYKREIIAKL
;
A
#
# COMPACT_ATOMS: atom_id res chain seq x y z
N MET A 1 11.13 -1.06 15.72
CA MET A 1 11.54 0.36 15.50
C MET A 1 10.49 1.00 14.62
N VAL A 2 9.92 2.12 15.06
CA VAL A 2 8.92 2.87 14.28
C VAL A 2 9.63 3.49 13.07
N LEU A 3 9.13 3.20 11.86
CA LEU A 3 9.68 3.67 10.60
C LEU A 3 8.90 4.91 10.09
N LEU A 4 7.56 4.82 10.09
CA LEU A 4 6.68 5.93 9.73
C LEU A 4 5.74 6.21 10.90
N LYS A 5 5.53 7.48 11.22
CA LYS A 5 4.60 7.91 12.25
C LYS A 5 3.79 9.11 11.79
N ALA A 6 2.48 9.02 11.91
CA ALA A 6 1.58 10.16 11.80
C ALA A 6 1.11 10.55 13.19
N GLU A 7 1.24 11.83 13.56
CA GLU A 7 0.87 12.35 14.86
C GLU A 7 -0.16 13.45 14.71
N HIS A 8 -1.34 13.26 15.30
CA HIS A 8 -2.43 14.24 15.42
C HIS A 8 -2.89 14.84 14.07
N ILE A 9 -2.89 14.04 12.99
CA ILE A 9 -3.22 14.53 11.65
C ILE A 9 -4.69 14.94 11.57
N THR A 10 -4.91 16.22 11.27
CA THR A 10 -6.23 16.79 10.96
C THR A 10 -6.18 17.42 9.56
N LYS A 11 -7.15 17.06 8.69
CA LYS A 11 -7.26 17.62 7.33
C LYS A 11 -8.66 18.12 7.04
N LYS A 12 -8.71 19.36 6.47
CA LYS A 12 -9.94 20.03 6.05
C LYS A 12 -9.91 20.31 4.56
N TYR A 13 -11.09 20.32 3.93
CA TYR A 13 -11.30 20.86 2.59
C TYR A 13 -12.51 21.79 2.61
N SER A 14 -12.34 23.01 2.10
CA SER A 14 -13.40 24.04 2.06
C SER A 14 -14.10 24.23 3.43
N GLY A 15 -13.32 24.26 4.51
CA GLY A 15 -13.81 24.44 5.89
C GLY A 15 -14.41 23.18 6.53
N ARG A 16 -14.60 22.09 5.79
CA ARG A 16 -15.11 20.83 6.31
C ARG A 16 -13.97 19.92 6.73
N THR A 17 -13.98 19.45 7.97
CA THR A 17 -13.02 18.45 8.47
C THR A 17 -13.34 17.09 7.82
N ILE A 18 -12.35 16.48 7.17
CA ILE A 18 -12.45 15.17 6.53
C ILE A 18 -11.89 14.07 7.43
N ILE A 19 -10.71 14.30 7.99
CA ILE A 19 -10.08 13.41 8.98
C ILE A 19 -9.65 14.26 10.18
N LYS A 20 -9.71 13.68 11.37
CA LYS A 20 -9.42 14.40 12.62
C LYS A 20 -8.60 13.55 13.56
N ASP A 21 -7.53 14.14 14.11
CA ASP A 21 -6.67 13.58 15.15
C ASP A 21 -6.21 12.15 14.87
N ILE A 22 -5.73 11.91 13.64
CA ILE A 22 -5.26 10.59 13.21
C ILE A 22 -3.86 10.34 13.75
N ASN A 23 -3.71 9.20 14.43
CA ASN A 23 -2.44 8.69 14.93
C ASN A 23 -2.21 7.29 14.36
N ILE A 24 -1.11 7.09 13.62
CA ILE A 24 -0.73 5.80 13.00
C ILE A 24 0.78 5.62 13.13
N GLU A 25 1.20 4.41 13.45
CA GLU A 25 2.60 4.00 13.45
C GLU A 25 2.79 2.77 12.56
N LEU A 26 3.86 2.77 11.76
CA LEU A 26 4.30 1.63 10.94
C LEU A 26 5.70 1.24 11.37
N HIS A 27 5.91 -0.03 11.70
CA HIS A 27 7.22 -0.55 12.04
C HIS A 27 7.96 -1.11 10.81
N LYS A 28 9.29 -1.23 10.93
CA LYS A 28 10.09 -1.81 9.85
C LYS A 28 9.66 -3.26 9.57
N GLY A 29 9.42 -3.58 8.29
CA GLY A 29 8.98 -4.90 7.81
C GLY A 29 7.50 -5.21 8.10
N GLU A 30 6.75 -4.28 8.63
CA GLU A 30 5.34 -4.45 8.96
C GLU A 30 4.43 -4.16 7.76
N LEU A 31 3.36 -4.92 7.66
CA LEU A 31 2.26 -4.69 6.73
C LEU A 31 1.01 -4.35 7.54
N ILE A 32 0.52 -3.14 7.43
CA ILE A 32 -0.73 -2.72 8.07
C ILE A 32 -1.79 -2.37 7.05
N SER A 33 -3.05 -2.63 7.37
CA SER A 33 -4.18 -2.17 6.56
C SER A 33 -4.92 -1.01 7.23
N LEU A 34 -5.39 -0.09 6.40
CA LEU A 34 -6.34 0.95 6.75
C LEU A 34 -7.71 0.55 6.20
N LEU A 35 -8.54 0.03 7.07
CA LEU A 35 -9.89 -0.43 6.75
C LEU A 35 -10.93 0.64 7.12
N GLY A 36 -11.96 0.79 6.31
CA GLY A 36 -13.05 1.72 6.61
C GLY A 36 -14.02 1.88 5.45
N VAL A 37 -15.19 2.42 5.76
CA VAL A 37 -16.25 2.65 4.77
C VAL A 37 -15.85 3.67 3.70
N SER A 38 -16.50 3.62 2.55
CA SER A 38 -16.27 4.62 1.50
C SER A 38 -16.57 6.04 2.02
N GLY A 39 -15.67 6.97 1.71
CA GLY A 39 -15.80 8.38 2.14
C GLY A 39 -15.36 8.66 3.59
N SER A 40 -14.78 7.71 4.31
CA SER A 40 -14.22 7.93 5.65
C SER A 40 -12.90 8.74 5.67
N GLY A 41 -12.31 9.05 4.52
CA GLY A 41 -11.09 9.87 4.43
C GLY A 41 -9.79 9.11 4.22
N LYS A 42 -9.81 7.81 3.91
CA LYS A 42 -8.61 6.97 3.70
C LYS A 42 -7.64 7.55 2.67
N THR A 43 -8.13 7.88 1.47
CA THR A 43 -7.31 8.50 0.41
C THR A 43 -6.80 9.88 0.82
N THR A 44 -7.60 10.67 1.58
CA THR A 44 -7.14 11.95 2.14
C THR A 44 -5.96 11.74 3.10
N LEU A 45 -6.03 10.73 3.96
CA LEU A 45 -4.93 10.38 4.85
C LEU A 45 -3.69 9.97 4.06
N PHE A 46 -3.83 9.16 3.02
CA PHE A 46 -2.70 8.78 2.15
C PHE A 46 -2.06 9.97 1.44
N HIS A 47 -2.85 10.95 0.99
CA HIS A 47 -2.31 12.19 0.43
C HIS A 47 -1.51 13.00 1.46
N VAL A 48 -1.93 13.01 2.73
CA VAL A 48 -1.16 13.65 3.80
C VAL A 48 0.12 12.87 4.09
N LEU A 49 0.04 11.54 4.27
CA LEU A 49 1.20 10.69 4.55
C LEU A 49 2.26 10.75 3.45
N SER A 50 1.84 10.82 2.18
CA SER A 50 2.75 10.93 1.03
C SER A 50 3.27 12.36 0.78
N GLY A 51 2.86 13.34 1.59
CA GLY A 51 3.25 14.74 1.45
C GLY A 51 2.59 15.49 0.28
N LEU A 52 1.63 14.87 -0.42
CA LEU A 52 0.89 15.50 -1.53
C LEU A 52 -0.08 16.58 -1.06
N THR A 53 -0.47 16.53 0.21
CA THR A 53 -1.40 17.50 0.81
C THR A 53 -0.93 17.86 2.20
N THR A 54 -0.88 19.17 2.51
CA THR A 54 -0.54 19.67 3.84
C THR A 54 -1.71 19.47 4.79
N PRO A 55 -1.52 18.86 5.97
CA PRO A 55 -2.54 18.83 7.02
C PRO A 55 -2.71 20.20 7.66
N GLU A 56 -3.83 20.48 8.29
CA GLU A 56 -4.03 21.68 9.12
C GLU A 56 -3.39 21.54 10.50
N GLU A 57 -3.30 20.30 11.00
CA GLU A 57 -2.68 19.98 12.30
C GLU A 57 -1.95 18.66 12.19
N GLY A 58 -0.94 18.50 13.05
CA GLY A 58 -0.15 17.27 13.12
C GLY A 58 1.05 17.25 12.19
N ARG A 59 1.77 16.13 12.21
CA ARG A 59 2.98 15.93 11.41
C ARG A 59 3.17 14.47 11.01
N VAL A 60 3.98 14.28 9.98
CA VAL A 60 4.38 12.95 9.48
C VAL A 60 5.89 12.81 9.64
N LEU A 61 6.33 11.78 10.34
CA LEU A 61 7.73 11.48 10.60
C LEU A 61 8.14 10.19 9.87
N LEU A 62 9.27 10.24 9.15
CA LEU A 62 9.92 9.07 8.55
C LEU A 62 11.30 8.91 9.18
N ASN A 63 11.56 7.78 9.83
CA ASN A 63 12.80 7.55 10.62
C ASN A 63 13.07 8.65 11.65
N GLY A 64 12.02 9.29 12.19
CA GLY A 64 12.13 10.41 13.14
C GLY A 64 12.33 11.78 12.48
N GLU A 65 12.54 11.86 11.17
CA GLU A 65 12.62 13.13 10.43
C GLU A 65 11.24 13.59 10.00
N ASP A 66 10.92 14.88 10.17
CA ASP A 66 9.67 15.47 9.72
C ASP A 66 9.66 15.61 8.19
N ILE A 67 8.74 14.87 7.56
CA ILE A 67 8.50 14.87 6.11
C ILE A 67 7.15 15.50 5.74
N THR A 68 6.51 16.19 6.67
CA THR A 68 5.19 16.82 6.44
C THR A 68 5.24 17.73 5.22
N SER A 69 4.32 17.52 4.28
CA SER A 69 4.23 18.29 3.01
C SER A 69 5.48 18.18 2.11
N ARG A 70 6.28 17.13 2.27
CA ARG A 70 7.44 16.85 1.40
C ARG A 70 7.13 15.65 0.50
N PRO A 71 6.60 15.85 -0.72
CA PRO A 71 6.30 14.75 -1.64
C PRO A 71 7.58 14.02 -2.07
N GLY A 72 7.43 12.74 -2.43
CA GLY A 72 8.53 11.91 -2.92
C GLY A 72 9.36 11.20 -1.83
N GLN A 73 9.05 11.40 -0.54
CA GLN A 73 9.71 10.68 0.55
C GLN A 73 9.13 9.27 0.75
N ILE A 74 7.85 9.08 0.44
CA ILE A 74 7.14 7.81 0.54
C ILE A 74 6.57 7.44 -0.83
N SER A 75 6.73 6.19 -1.23
CA SER A 75 6.16 5.68 -2.47
C SER A 75 4.66 5.49 -2.34
N TYR A 76 3.92 5.92 -3.37
CA TYR A 76 2.47 5.83 -3.39
C TYR A 76 1.97 5.15 -4.67
N MET A 77 1.32 4.00 -4.50
CA MET A 77 0.62 3.30 -5.56
C MET A 77 -0.86 3.64 -5.50
N LEU A 78 -1.33 4.32 -6.52
CA LEU A 78 -2.75 4.68 -6.68
C LEU A 78 -3.59 3.45 -7.06
N GLN A 79 -4.89 3.52 -6.82
CA GLN A 79 -5.85 2.45 -7.13
C GLN A 79 -5.78 1.97 -8.59
N LYS A 80 -5.55 2.90 -9.54
CA LYS A 80 -5.28 2.56 -10.95
C LYS A 80 -3.79 2.34 -11.15
N ASP A 81 -3.42 1.40 -12.00
CA ASP A 81 -2.00 1.07 -12.29
C ASP A 81 -1.20 2.25 -12.86
N LEU A 82 -1.87 3.17 -13.57
CA LEU A 82 -1.29 4.37 -14.20
C LEU A 82 0.04 4.09 -14.93
N LEU A 83 0.15 2.93 -15.55
CA LEU A 83 1.25 2.64 -16.45
C LEU A 83 1.14 3.50 -17.71
N PHE A 84 2.25 4.05 -18.16
CA PHE A 84 2.30 4.83 -19.40
C PHE A 84 2.05 3.92 -20.59
N PRO A 85 0.94 4.07 -21.35
CA PRO A 85 0.54 3.13 -22.38
C PRO A 85 1.51 3.08 -23.58
N HIS A 86 2.26 4.16 -23.79
CA HIS A 86 3.25 4.31 -24.86
C HIS A 86 4.67 3.89 -24.44
N LYS A 87 4.87 3.45 -23.20
CA LYS A 87 6.15 2.95 -22.70
C LYS A 87 6.08 1.43 -22.52
N LYS A 88 7.19 0.76 -22.77
CA LYS A 88 7.37 -0.66 -22.46
C LYS A 88 7.33 -0.89 -20.94
N ILE A 89 7.06 -2.11 -20.52
CA ILE A 89 6.96 -2.46 -19.09
C ILE A 89 8.28 -2.14 -18.36
N ILE A 90 9.41 -2.52 -18.95
CA ILE A 90 10.73 -2.19 -18.39
C ILE A 90 10.95 -0.67 -18.21
N ASP A 91 10.42 0.16 -19.13
CA ASP A 91 10.51 1.62 -19.00
C ASP A 91 9.53 2.20 -17.98
N ASN A 92 8.38 1.55 -17.81
CA ASN A 92 7.43 1.91 -16.76
C ASN A 92 8.01 1.64 -15.37
N THR A 93 8.55 0.45 -15.16
CA THR A 93 9.10 0.01 -13.87
C THR A 93 10.39 0.74 -13.52
N ALA A 94 11.27 0.99 -14.49
CA ALA A 94 12.53 1.70 -14.29
C ALA A 94 12.39 3.22 -14.13
N LEU A 95 11.22 3.79 -14.42
CA LEU A 95 11.02 5.26 -14.46
C LEU A 95 11.45 5.96 -13.17
N PRO A 96 11.09 5.50 -11.96
CA PRO A 96 11.50 6.16 -10.73
C PRO A 96 13.02 6.29 -10.60
N LEU A 97 13.76 5.25 -10.96
CA LEU A 97 15.23 5.26 -10.91
C LEU A 97 15.82 6.32 -11.86
N VAL A 98 15.22 6.48 -13.04
CA VAL A 98 15.63 7.52 -13.99
C VAL A 98 15.33 8.91 -13.43
N LEU A 99 14.19 9.12 -12.78
CA LEU A 99 13.83 10.38 -12.16
C LEU A 99 14.75 10.74 -10.99
N HIS A 100 15.32 9.73 -10.31
CA HIS A 100 16.35 9.92 -9.27
C HIS A 100 17.78 10.05 -9.84
N GLY A 101 17.93 10.24 -11.17
CA GLY A 101 19.21 10.56 -11.80
C GLY A 101 19.99 9.37 -12.35
N MET A 102 19.46 8.15 -12.24
CA MET A 102 20.13 6.97 -12.83
C MET A 102 20.02 7.00 -14.36
N SER A 103 21.07 6.60 -15.08
CA SER A 103 20.98 6.46 -16.54
C SER A 103 19.90 5.45 -16.93
N LYS A 104 19.22 5.68 -18.06
CA LYS A 104 18.16 4.78 -18.53
C LYS A 104 18.63 3.32 -18.69
N LYS A 105 19.89 3.12 -19.10
CA LYS A 105 20.48 1.79 -19.27
C LYS A 105 20.65 1.07 -17.93
N GLU A 106 21.19 1.75 -16.94
CA GLU A 106 21.38 1.21 -15.58
C GLU A 106 20.04 0.99 -14.88
N ALA A 107 19.10 1.94 -14.99
CA ALA A 107 17.76 1.83 -14.42
C ALA A 107 17.02 0.61 -14.96
N ARG A 108 17.07 0.35 -16.29
CA ARG A 108 16.51 -0.86 -16.89
C ARG A 108 17.19 -2.12 -16.36
N LYS A 109 18.53 -2.14 -16.29
CA LYS A 109 19.27 -3.30 -15.78
C LYS A 109 18.87 -3.59 -14.32
N LYS A 110 18.77 -2.56 -13.49
CA LYS A 110 18.33 -2.71 -12.09
C LYS A 110 16.87 -3.16 -12.00
N ALA A 111 15.96 -2.58 -12.76
CA ALA A 111 14.55 -3.00 -12.75
C ALA A 111 14.39 -4.47 -13.21
N GLN A 112 15.14 -4.89 -14.22
CA GLN A 112 15.06 -6.24 -14.77
C GLN A 112 15.41 -7.33 -13.75
N THR A 113 16.29 -7.08 -12.77
CA THR A 113 16.63 -8.07 -11.74
C THR A 113 15.45 -8.47 -10.85
N TYR A 114 14.37 -7.71 -10.86
CA TYR A 114 13.15 -8.00 -10.07
C TYR A 114 12.00 -8.58 -10.90
N PHE A 115 12.17 -8.75 -12.23
CA PHE A 115 11.07 -9.20 -13.08
C PHE A 115 10.62 -10.62 -12.76
N GLU A 116 11.55 -11.51 -12.44
CA GLU A 116 11.24 -12.89 -12.01
C GLU A 116 10.46 -12.88 -10.70
N ASP A 117 10.95 -12.21 -9.65
CA ASP A 117 10.30 -12.12 -8.34
C ASP A 117 8.87 -11.55 -8.45
N PHE A 118 8.69 -10.58 -9.35
CA PHE A 118 7.39 -9.96 -9.59
C PHE A 118 6.52 -10.72 -10.61
N GLY A 119 6.97 -11.88 -11.10
CA GLY A 119 6.24 -12.70 -12.08
C GLY A 119 5.94 -11.95 -13.38
N LEU A 120 6.92 -11.15 -13.84
CA LEU A 120 6.87 -10.34 -15.05
C LEU A 120 7.88 -10.79 -16.11
N GLU A 121 8.59 -11.91 -15.89
CA GLU A 121 9.57 -12.44 -16.80
C GLU A 121 9.01 -12.58 -18.22
N GLY A 122 9.79 -12.17 -19.23
CA GLY A 122 9.39 -12.19 -20.65
C GLY A 122 8.45 -11.05 -21.07
N THR A 123 8.08 -10.13 -20.15
CA THR A 123 7.19 -9.00 -20.48
C THR A 123 7.91 -7.66 -20.61
N GLU A 124 9.21 -7.63 -20.46
CA GLU A 124 10.06 -6.43 -20.37
C GLU A 124 9.80 -5.46 -21.52
N TYR A 125 9.66 -6.01 -22.74
CA TYR A 125 9.51 -5.24 -23.97
C TYR A 125 8.07 -5.13 -24.46
N GLN A 126 7.10 -5.68 -23.72
CA GLN A 126 5.67 -5.54 -23.97
C GLN A 126 5.16 -4.17 -23.54
N TYR A 127 4.00 -3.78 -24.08
CA TYR A 127 3.25 -2.59 -23.66
C TYR A 127 2.17 -2.97 -22.65
N PRO A 128 1.68 -2.03 -21.80
CA PRO A 128 0.63 -2.32 -20.82
C PRO A 128 -0.63 -2.97 -21.41
N SER A 129 -0.99 -2.63 -22.66
CA SER A 129 -2.14 -3.21 -23.37
C SER A 129 -2.00 -4.71 -23.69
N GLN A 130 -0.79 -5.25 -23.65
CA GLN A 130 -0.50 -6.65 -23.92
C GLN A 130 -0.48 -7.52 -22.67
N LEU A 131 -0.58 -6.90 -21.48
CA LEU A 131 -0.55 -7.57 -20.19
C LEU A 131 -1.96 -7.84 -19.67
N SER A 132 -2.12 -8.95 -18.93
CA SER A 132 -3.30 -9.17 -18.12
C SER A 132 -3.43 -8.09 -17.02
N ARG A 133 -4.61 -7.94 -16.43
CA ARG A 133 -4.84 -6.98 -15.36
C ARG A 133 -3.93 -7.22 -14.15
N GLY A 134 -3.78 -8.48 -13.73
CA GLY A 134 -2.87 -8.86 -12.64
C GLY A 134 -1.41 -8.54 -12.95
N MET A 135 -0.94 -8.77 -14.17
CA MET A 135 0.42 -8.43 -14.57
C MET A 135 0.65 -6.91 -14.57
N ARG A 136 -0.32 -6.10 -15.01
CA ARG A 136 -0.23 -4.64 -14.90
C ARG A 136 -0.13 -4.18 -13.44
N GLN A 137 -0.91 -4.82 -12.53
CA GLN A 137 -0.85 -4.54 -11.10
C GLN A 137 0.53 -4.85 -10.52
N ARG A 138 1.11 -6.01 -10.88
CA ARG A 138 2.48 -6.39 -10.48
C ARG A 138 3.53 -5.41 -11.01
N ALA A 139 3.40 -4.95 -12.25
CA ALA A 139 4.30 -3.95 -12.82
C ALA A 139 4.19 -2.59 -12.11
N ALA A 140 2.97 -2.16 -11.72
CA ALA A 140 2.77 -0.96 -10.93
C ALA A 140 3.36 -1.10 -9.52
N LEU A 141 3.24 -2.28 -8.90
CA LEU A 141 3.85 -2.56 -7.59
C LEU A 141 5.38 -2.56 -7.68
N LEU A 142 5.98 -3.19 -8.72
CA LEU A 142 7.43 -3.12 -8.95
C LEU A 142 7.91 -1.68 -9.14
N ARG A 143 7.19 -0.86 -9.91
CA ARG A 143 7.48 0.57 -10.05
C ARG A 143 7.46 1.29 -8.68
N THR A 144 6.47 0.99 -7.85
CA THR A 144 6.33 1.57 -6.51
C THR A 144 7.47 1.13 -5.60
N TYR A 145 7.84 -0.15 -5.62
CA TYR A 145 8.98 -0.69 -4.91
C TYR A 145 10.30 0.01 -5.29
N LEU A 146 10.56 0.13 -6.59
CA LEU A 146 11.78 0.79 -7.11
C LEU A 146 11.84 2.30 -6.83
N SER A 147 10.71 2.89 -6.46
CA SER A 147 10.62 4.28 -5.99
C SER A 147 10.81 4.42 -4.49
N SER A 148 10.75 3.32 -3.72
CA SER A 148 10.61 3.36 -2.28
C SER A 148 11.92 3.61 -1.53
N ASN A 149 11.79 4.31 -0.39
CA ASN A 149 12.81 4.43 0.65
C ASN A 149 12.47 3.50 1.84
N GLY A 150 11.96 2.28 1.54
CA GLY A 150 11.56 1.29 2.54
C GLY A 150 10.10 1.39 3.00
N VAL A 151 9.34 2.41 2.56
CA VAL A 151 7.91 2.55 2.86
C VAL A 151 7.10 2.70 1.57
N ALA A 152 5.97 2.00 1.49
CA ALA A 152 4.99 2.14 0.42
C ALA A 152 3.57 2.32 0.97
N LEU A 153 2.80 3.19 0.33
CA LEU A 153 1.36 3.33 0.50
C LEU A 153 0.67 2.72 -0.72
N LEU A 154 -0.27 1.79 -0.51
CA LEU A 154 -0.99 1.12 -1.59
C LEU A 154 -2.49 1.38 -1.45
N ASP A 155 -3.07 2.10 -2.42
CA ASP A 155 -4.50 2.43 -2.41
C ASP A 155 -5.30 1.36 -3.15
N GLU A 156 -6.03 0.53 -2.42
CA GLU A 156 -6.84 -0.59 -2.92
C GLU A 156 -6.12 -1.47 -3.97
N PRO A 157 -4.92 -1.99 -3.68
CA PRO A 157 -4.06 -2.62 -4.68
C PRO A 157 -4.68 -3.85 -5.35
N PHE A 158 -5.70 -4.47 -4.75
CA PHE A 158 -6.30 -5.71 -5.25
C PHE A 158 -7.80 -5.57 -5.61
N SER A 159 -8.40 -4.38 -5.45
CA SER A 159 -9.85 -4.16 -5.62
C SER A 159 -10.36 -4.46 -7.03
N ALA A 160 -9.46 -4.42 -7.98
CA ALA A 160 -9.78 -4.55 -9.40
C ALA A 160 -9.74 -5.99 -9.93
N LEU A 161 -9.52 -7.00 -9.07
CA LEU A 161 -9.33 -8.40 -9.45
C LEU A 161 -10.55 -9.25 -9.08
N ASP A 162 -10.83 -10.29 -9.86
CA ASP A 162 -11.80 -11.31 -9.51
C ASP A 162 -11.29 -12.17 -8.34
N THR A 163 -12.19 -12.89 -7.66
CA THR A 163 -11.89 -13.63 -6.44
C THR A 163 -10.78 -14.68 -6.61
N ILE A 164 -10.74 -15.39 -7.73
CA ILE A 164 -9.72 -16.43 -7.98
C ILE A 164 -8.35 -15.78 -8.17
N THR A 165 -8.30 -14.72 -8.98
CA THR A 165 -7.08 -13.94 -9.23
C THR A 165 -6.59 -13.26 -7.96
N LYS A 166 -7.50 -12.77 -7.10
CA LYS A 166 -7.14 -12.19 -5.79
C LYS A 166 -6.37 -13.16 -4.90
N THR A 167 -6.86 -14.39 -4.73
CA THR A 167 -6.20 -15.40 -3.88
C THR A 167 -4.76 -15.66 -4.34
N ALA A 168 -4.57 -15.85 -5.65
CA ALA A 168 -3.25 -16.08 -6.21
C ALA A 168 -2.32 -14.87 -6.04
N ILE A 169 -2.84 -13.66 -6.20
CA ILE A 169 -2.02 -12.44 -6.10
C ILE A 169 -1.71 -12.09 -4.64
N HIS A 170 -2.60 -12.39 -3.68
CA HIS A 170 -2.33 -12.22 -2.25
C HIS A 170 -1.18 -13.12 -1.79
N ARG A 171 -1.19 -14.40 -2.20
CA ARG A 171 -0.09 -15.34 -1.90
C ARG A 171 1.22 -14.83 -2.49
N TRP A 172 1.23 -14.54 -3.78
CA TRP A 172 2.39 -13.97 -4.45
C TRP A 172 2.89 -12.68 -3.76
N TYR A 173 1.96 -11.77 -3.37
CA TYR A 173 2.33 -10.54 -2.68
C TYR A 173 3.05 -10.83 -1.36
N LEU A 174 2.53 -11.74 -0.55
CA LEU A 174 3.17 -12.14 0.70
C LEU A 174 4.54 -12.80 0.49
N GLU A 175 4.69 -13.63 -0.55
CA GLU A 175 5.97 -14.23 -0.95
C GLU A 175 6.99 -13.15 -1.32
N VAL A 176 6.62 -12.21 -2.18
CA VAL A 176 7.49 -11.09 -2.59
C VAL A 176 7.88 -10.24 -1.38
N MET A 177 6.92 -9.93 -0.50
CA MET A 177 7.19 -9.12 0.71
C MET A 177 8.19 -9.76 1.69
N GLN A 178 8.37 -11.09 1.66
CA GLN A 178 9.41 -11.77 2.44
C GLN A 178 10.83 -11.54 1.89
N HIS A 179 10.95 -11.32 0.58
CA HIS A 179 12.24 -11.14 -0.11
C HIS A 179 12.65 -9.67 -0.23
N ILE A 180 11.67 -8.75 -0.16
CA ILE A 180 11.93 -7.32 -0.25
C ILE A 180 11.65 -6.64 1.10
N GLU A 181 12.61 -5.88 1.60
CA GLU A 181 12.43 -5.11 2.83
C GLU A 181 11.55 -3.88 2.59
N LEU A 182 10.23 -4.10 2.48
CA LEU A 182 9.25 -3.03 2.27
C LEU A 182 8.20 -3.03 3.38
N SER A 183 8.13 -1.94 4.12
CA SER A 183 7.05 -1.72 5.08
C SER A 183 5.88 -1.05 4.38
N THR A 184 4.67 -1.54 4.62
CA THR A 184 3.54 -1.14 3.78
C THR A 184 2.33 -0.74 4.61
N ILE A 185 1.69 0.35 4.23
CA ILE A 185 0.30 0.65 4.61
C ILE A 185 -0.56 0.48 3.36
N PHE A 186 -1.60 -0.33 3.41
CA PHE A 186 -2.53 -0.43 2.30
C PHE A 186 -3.97 -0.12 2.72
N ILE A 187 -4.69 0.55 1.84
CA ILE A 187 -6.12 0.78 1.96
C ILE A 187 -6.85 -0.42 1.38
N THR A 188 -7.84 -0.92 2.11
CA THR A 188 -8.81 -1.86 1.57
C THR A 188 -10.19 -1.62 2.19
N HIS A 189 -11.25 -2.06 1.50
CA HIS A 189 -12.60 -2.18 2.02
C HIS A 189 -13.00 -3.65 2.23
N ASP A 190 -12.09 -4.58 1.92
CA ASP A 190 -12.27 -6.03 2.04
C ASP A 190 -11.69 -6.50 3.38
N ILE A 191 -12.58 -6.97 4.27
CA ILE A 191 -12.22 -7.42 5.62
C ILE A 191 -11.33 -8.66 5.55
N ASP A 192 -11.64 -9.59 4.65
CA ASP A 192 -10.91 -10.85 4.51
C ASP A 192 -9.48 -10.56 4.04
N GLU A 193 -9.31 -9.64 3.10
CA GLU A 193 -8.01 -9.15 2.64
C GLU A 193 -7.19 -8.52 3.78
N ALA A 194 -7.82 -7.64 4.58
CA ALA A 194 -7.18 -7.03 5.72
C ALA A 194 -6.68 -8.07 6.73
N ILE A 195 -7.52 -9.07 7.08
CA ILE A 195 -7.14 -10.14 8.01
C ILE A 195 -6.04 -11.02 7.40
N LEU A 196 -6.13 -11.40 6.12
CA LEU A 196 -5.18 -12.32 5.49
C LEU A 196 -3.78 -11.72 5.32
N LEU A 197 -3.67 -10.42 5.07
CA LEU A 197 -2.40 -9.81 4.67
C LEU A 197 -1.70 -9.06 5.81
N SER A 198 -2.44 -8.46 6.76
CA SER A 198 -1.87 -7.48 7.68
C SER A 198 -1.34 -8.10 8.98
N ASP A 199 -0.37 -7.42 9.59
CA ASP A 199 0.02 -7.62 10.98
C ASP A 199 -0.93 -6.86 11.93
N ARG A 200 -1.34 -5.65 11.51
CA ARG A 200 -2.30 -4.80 12.24
C ARG A 200 -3.30 -4.17 11.27
N ILE A 201 -4.49 -3.90 11.77
CA ILE A 201 -5.58 -3.27 11.02
C ILE A 201 -6.02 -2.03 11.79
N TYR A 202 -5.89 -0.85 11.18
CA TYR A 202 -6.50 0.37 11.68
C TYR A 202 -7.90 0.55 11.09
N ILE A 203 -8.90 0.79 11.94
CA ILE A 203 -10.28 1.04 11.53
C ILE A 203 -10.52 2.54 11.50
N LEU A 204 -10.69 3.09 10.28
CA LEU A 204 -11.02 4.49 10.05
C LEU A 204 -12.51 4.64 9.81
N ASN A 205 -13.22 5.26 10.74
CA ASN A 205 -14.67 5.45 10.64
C ASN A 205 -15.11 6.84 11.11
N GLY A 206 -16.35 7.21 10.78
CA GLY A 206 -16.95 8.48 11.17
C GLY A 206 -16.87 9.59 10.10
N LYS A 207 -17.47 10.73 10.43
CA LYS A 207 -17.45 11.98 9.63
C LYS A 207 -17.37 13.16 10.58
N PRO A 208 -16.17 13.72 10.86
CA PRO A 208 -14.86 13.39 10.24
C PRO A 208 -14.39 11.97 10.55
N GLY A 209 -13.52 11.43 9.67
CA GLY A 209 -12.88 10.15 9.89
C GLY A 209 -11.87 10.20 11.04
N GLU A 210 -11.97 9.24 11.96
CA GLU A 210 -11.07 9.06 13.09
C GLU A 210 -10.64 7.59 13.17
N ILE A 211 -9.44 7.31 13.69
CA ILE A 211 -9.06 5.93 14.03
C ILE A 211 -9.89 5.52 15.24
N ARG A 212 -10.81 4.58 15.03
CA ARG A 212 -11.69 4.07 16.08
C ARG A 212 -11.10 2.92 16.84
N ASP A 213 -10.29 2.14 16.14
CA ASP A 213 -9.72 0.93 16.71
C ASP A 213 -8.46 0.47 15.98
N GLU A 214 -7.67 -0.33 16.67
CA GLU A 214 -6.50 -1.03 16.14
C GLU A 214 -6.63 -2.51 16.52
N ILE A 215 -6.57 -3.40 15.51
CA ILE A 215 -6.67 -4.84 15.70
C ILE A 215 -5.34 -5.47 15.30
N ILE A 216 -4.75 -6.24 16.21
CA ILE A 216 -3.50 -6.98 15.98
C ILE A 216 -3.86 -8.40 15.55
N ILE A 217 -3.36 -8.83 14.40
CA ILE A 217 -3.51 -10.22 13.95
C ILE A 217 -2.32 -11.03 14.47
N LYS A 218 -2.59 -11.98 15.35
CA LYS A 218 -1.55 -12.72 16.08
C LYS A 218 -0.87 -13.82 15.24
N GLU A 219 -1.58 -14.31 14.23
CA GLU A 219 -1.12 -15.38 13.35
C GLU A 219 0.00 -14.90 12.44
N LYS A 220 1.12 -15.60 12.46
CA LYS A 220 2.30 -15.27 11.66
C LYS A 220 2.03 -15.42 10.15
N LYS A 221 2.66 -14.57 9.35
CA LYS A 221 2.67 -14.67 7.89
C LYS A 221 3.85 -15.54 7.40
N PRO A 222 3.68 -16.30 6.28
CA PRO A 222 2.42 -16.50 5.57
C PRO A 222 1.45 -17.35 6.38
N ARG A 223 0.17 -16.98 6.37
CA ARG A 223 -0.90 -17.73 7.03
C ARG A 223 -1.21 -18.99 6.23
N ALA A 224 -1.68 -20.04 6.92
CA ALA A 224 -2.07 -21.30 6.29
C ALA A 224 -3.17 -21.06 5.23
N GLU A 225 -3.21 -21.90 4.19
CA GLU A 225 -4.16 -21.74 3.08
C GLU A 225 -5.62 -21.84 3.54
N ASP A 226 -5.87 -22.60 4.60
CA ASP A 226 -7.17 -22.81 5.21
C ASP A 226 -7.46 -21.85 6.37
N PHE A 227 -6.57 -20.90 6.67
CA PHE A 227 -6.75 -19.94 7.76
C PHE A 227 -8.11 -19.21 7.68
N TYR A 228 -8.60 -18.88 6.48
CA TYR A 228 -9.88 -18.24 6.29
C TYR A 228 -11.10 -19.11 6.69
N LEU A 229 -10.90 -20.40 6.98
CA LEU A 229 -11.92 -21.33 7.46
C LEU A 229 -11.87 -21.55 8.98
N THR A 230 -10.91 -20.95 9.68
CA THR A 230 -10.71 -21.15 11.12
C THR A 230 -11.64 -20.30 11.97
N ASP A 231 -11.86 -20.70 13.21
CA ASP A 231 -12.65 -19.95 14.18
C ASP A 231 -11.96 -18.62 14.56
N GLU A 232 -10.62 -18.59 14.57
CA GLU A 232 -9.82 -17.38 14.81
C GLU A 232 -10.08 -16.34 13.73
N PHE A 233 -10.06 -16.72 12.44
CA PHE A 233 -10.39 -15.82 11.35
C PHE A 233 -11.81 -15.26 11.49
N LEU A 234 -12.78 -16.10 11.81
CA LEU A 234 -14.17 -15.68 12.02
C LEU A 234 -14.31 -14.76 13.23
N ALA A 235 -13.49 -14.95 14.29
CA ALA A 235 -13.46 -14.07 15.44
C ALA A 235 -12.97 -12.67 15.07
N TYR A 236 -11.84 -12.55 14.34
CA TYR A 236 -11.38 -11.26 13.81
C TYR A 236 -12.42 -10.59 12.92
N LYS A 237 -13.03 -11.35 12.02
CA LYS A 237 -14.07 -10.82 11.11
C LYS A 237 -15.25 -10.24 11.89
N ARG A 238 -15.74 -10.93 12.92
CA ARG A 238 -16.82 -10.46 13.80
C ARG A 238 -16.42 -9.21 14.56
N GLU A 239 -15.20 -9.19 15.12
CA GLU A 239 -14.66 -8.03 15.83
C GLU A 239 -14.60 -6.80 14.93
N ILE A 240 -14.06 -6.94 13.71
CA ILE A 240 -13.96 -5.85 12.73
C ILE A 240 -15.34 -5.32 12.35
N ILE A 241 -16.29 -6.23 12.04
CA ILE A 241 -17.66 -5.84 11.66
C ILE A 241 -18.35 -5.05 12.79
N ALA A 242 -18.11 -5.41 14.04
CA ALA A 242 -18.71 -4.70 15.19
C ALA A 242 -18.15 -3.28 15.40
N LYS A 243 -16.98 -2.95 14.80
CA LYS A 243 -16.28 -1.67 14.94
C LYS A 243 -16.40 -0.76 13.71
N LEU A 244 -16.91 -1.27 12.58
CA LEU A 244 -17.21 -0.52 11.36
C LEU A 244 -18.55 0.20 11.42
#